data_ab9c0782740c99c0802e48e294ab3681
#
_entry.id   ab9c0782740c99c0802e48e294ab3681
#
_cell.length_a   1.000
_cell.length_b   1.000
_cell.length_c   1.000
_cell.angle_alpha   90.00
_cell.angle_beta   90.00
_cell.angle_gamma   90.00
#
_symmetry.space_group_name_H-M   'P 1'
#
loop_
_entity.id
_entity.type
_entity.pdbx_description
1 polymer ?
#
loop_
_entity_poly.entity_id
_entity_poly.type
_entity_poly.pdbx_seq_one_letter_code
_entity_poly.pdbx_strand_id
1 'polypeptide(L)'
;MIDLHTHTFFSDGELVPAELIRRASVAGYTALAITDHADKSNTKWLLDNIVDIVDEFGAANNIQVLAGVELTHVSPQSIADVAQLARDHGAELILVHGESIVDPVMPGTNMAAIKAKVDILAHPGLITVEEVQLAAELGVYLEITTRKGNSLTNGHVVKLAQEYGAKLVINNDAHAPTDILPPELVHKIALGAGMTEEQFLQAQKNSEELVARAKGR
;
A
#
# COMPACT_ATOMS: atom_id res chain seq x y z
N MET A 1 2.39 7.61 -12.86
CA MET A 1 2.18 7.48 -11.39
C MET A 1 1.47 6.18 -11.11
N ILE A 2 1.86 5.50 -10.03
CA ILE A 2 1.25 4.26 -9.56
C ILE A 2 0.77 4.49 -8.14
N ASP A 3 -0.41 3.94 -7.80
CA ASP A 3 -0.97 3.95 -6.44
C ASP A 3 -1.30 2.52 -6.02
N LEU A 4 -0.59 2.00 -5.02
CA LEU A 4 -0.73 0.62 -4.57
C LEU A 4 -1.51 0.50 -3.25
N HIS A 5 -2.21 1.57 -2.84
CA HIS A 5 -2.97 1.59 -1.61
C HIS A 5 -4.24 2.43 -1.76
N THR A 6 -5.36 1.76 -2.02
CA THR A 6 -6.66 2.40 -2.19
C THR A 6 -7.79 1.52 -1.67
N HIS A 7 -8.87 2.16 -1.22
CA HIS A 7 -10.03 1.52 -0.61
C HIS A 7 -11.30 1.80 -1.40
N THR A 8 -12.18 0.82 -1.41
CA THR A 8 -13.48 0.89 -2.04
C THR A 8 -14.60 0.79 -1.00
N PHE A 9 -15.84 0.83 -1.44
CA PHE A 9 -17.00 0.59 -0.57
C PHE A 9 -17.05 -0.84 0.01
N PHE A 10 -16.18 -1.73 -0.41
CA PHE A 10 -16.04 -3.06 0.19
C PHE A 10 -15.43 -3.02 1.59
N SER A 11 -14.76 -1.94 1.95
CA SER A 11 -14.36 -1.64 3.32
C SER A 11 -14.95 -0.30 3.78
N ASP A 12 -14.22 0.77 3.74
CA ASP A 12 -14.62 2.08 4.24
C ASP A 12 -14.37 3.21 3.24
N GLY A 13 -14.03 2.87 1.99
CA GLY A 13 -13.96 3.82 0.90
C GLY A 13 -15.35 4.20 0.37
N GLU A 14 -15.46 5.36 -0.25
CA GLU A 14 -16.72 5.89 -0.79
C GLU A 14 -17.06 5.33 -2.19
N LEU A 15 -16.06 4.86 -2.95
CA LEU A 15 -16.20 4.54 -4.37
C LEU A 15 -16.40 3.04 -4.62
N VAL A 16 -17.24 2.70 -5.59
CA VAL A 16 -17.23 1.35 -6.16
C VAL A 16 -15.95 1.14 -6.99
N PRO A 17 -15.45 -0.11 -7.14
CA PRO A 17 -14.21 -0.38 -7.87
C PRO A 17 -14.12 0.28 -9.24
N ALA A 18 -15.18 0.18 -10.05
CA ALA A 18 -15.20 0.76 -11.39
C ALA A 18 -15.02 2.29 -11.40
N GLU A 19 -15.62 3.00 -10.44
CA GLU A 19 -15.47 4.45 -10.32
C GLU A 19 -14.07 4.84 -9.82
N LEU A 20 -13.53 4.12 -8.83
CA LEU A 20 -12.17 4.32 -8.34
C LEU A 20 -11.16 4.21 -9.48
N ILE A 21 -11.21 3.09 -10.25
CA ILE A 21 -10.34 2.84 -11.39
C ILE A 21 -10.46 3.94 -12.44
N ARG A 22 -11.70 4.34 -12.77
CA ARG A 22 -11.93 5.41 -13.74
C ARG A 22 -11.33 6.74 -13.30
N ARG A 23 -11.52 7.12 -12.04
CA ARG A 23 -10.97 8.37 -11.50
C ARG A 23 -9.44 8.36 -11.47
N ALA A 24 -8.82 7.25 -11.07
CA ALA A 24 -7.36 7.10 -11.09
C ALA A 24 -6.81 7.23 -12.52
N SER A 25 -7.42 6.57 -13.50
CA SER A 25 -7.04 6.70 -14.92
C SER A 25 -7.13 8.15 -15.40
N VAL A 26 -8.23 8.86 -15.09
CA VAL A 26 -8.42 10.29 -15.47
C VAL A 26 -7.39 11.18 -14.77
N ALA A 27 -7.01 10.88 -13.54
CA ALA A 27 -5.97 11.59 -12.80
C ALA A 27 -4.54 11.32 -13.31
N GLY A 28 -4.37 10.41 -14.29
CA GLY A 28 -3.08 10.12 -14.92
C GLY A 28 -2.29 8.99 -14.26
N TYR A 29 -2.93 8.15 -13.45
CA TYR A 29 -2.31 6.95 -12.91
C TYR A 29 -2.25 5.85 -13.98
N THR A 30 -1.14 5.12 -14.01
CA THR A 30 -0.87 4.03 -14.97
C THR A 30 -1.08 2.65 -14.35
N ALA A 31 -1.05 2.56 -13.02
CA ALA A 31 -1.42 1.36 -12.28
C ALA A 31 -2.06 1.73 -10.93
N LEU A 32 -2.92 0.84 -10.44
CA LEU A 32 -3.65 0.97 -9.19
C LEU A 32 -3.75 -0.41 -8.52
N ALA A 33 -3.71 -0.47 -7.19
CA ALA A 33 -4.13 -1.64 -6.44
C ALA A 33 -5.39 -1.33 -5.62
N ILE A 34 -6.38 -2.21 -5.66
CA ILE A 34 -7.51 -2.20 -4.73
C ILE A 34 -7.07 -3.03 -3.53
N THR A 35 -7.02 -2.41 -2.36
CA THR A 35 -6.44 -2.99 -1.14
C THR A 35 -7.34 -2.74 0.07
N ASP A 36 -8.62 -3.06 -0.07
CA ASP A 36 -9.62 -2.90 0.98
C ASP A 36 -9.18 -3.53 2.30
N HIS A 37 -9.61 -2.96 3.42
CA HIS A 37 -9.32 -3.45 4.76
C HIS A 37 -9.78 -4.89 4.97
N ALA A 38 -8.86 -5.75 5.39
CA ALA A 38 -9.09 -7.17 5.54
C ALA A 38 -8.60 -7.71 6.89
N ASP A 39 -9.35 -8.69 7.38
CA ASP A 39 -8.94 -9.60 8.43
C ASP A 39 -9.35 -11.04 8.05
N LYS A 40 -9.24 -11.99 8.99
CA LYS A 40 -9.60 -13.37 8.72
C LYS A 40 -11.09 -13.57 8.34
N SER A 41 -11.96 -12.63 8.71
CA SER A 41 -13.41 -12.78 8.51
C SER A 41 -13.88 -12.40 7.11
N ASN A 42 -13.17 -11.46 6.44
CA ASN A 42 -13.60 -10.91 5.16
C ASN A 42 -12.61 -11.12 4.01
N THR A 43 -11.36 -11.51 4.25
CA THR A 43 -10.30 -11.66 3.23
C THR A 43 -10.77 -12.46 2.01
N LYS A 44 -11.36 -13.65 2.23
CA LYS A 44 -11.88 -14.47 1.14
C LYS A 44 -12.97 -13.75 0.35
N TRP A 45 -13.93 -13.17 1.04
CA TRP A 45 -15.05 -12.49 0.41
C TRP A 45 -14.59 -11.30 -0.44
N LEU A 46 -13.65 -10.50 0.07
CA LEU A 46 -13.07 -9.38 -0.68
C LEU A 46 -12.42 -9.86 -1.99
N LEU A 47 -11.54 -10.84 -1.90
CA LEU A 47 -10.80 -11.34 -3.05
C LEU A 47 -11.72 -12.04 -4.07
N ASP A 48 -12.71 -12.81 -3.63
CA ASP A 48 -13.71 -13.41 -4.52
C ASP A 48 -14.50 -12.33 -5.33
N ASN A 49 -14.58 -11.09 -4.84
CA ASN A 49 -15.29 -10.01 -5.53
C ASN A 49 -14.40 -9.11 -6.41
N ILE A 50 -13.09 -9.13 -6.23
CA ILE A 50 -12.20 -8.20 -6.95
C ILE A 50 -11.27 -8.90 -7.94
N VAL A 51 -10.83 -10.14 -7.69
CA VAL A 51 -9.84 -10.83 -8.54
C VAL A 51 -10.30 -10.94 -10.00
N ASP A 52 -11.54 -11.30 -10.22
CA ASP A 52 -12.07 -11.53 -11.58
C ASP A 52 -12.36 -10.23 -12.35
N ILE A 53 -12.49 -9.09 -11.65
CA ILE A 53 -12.92 -7.83 -12.28
C ILE A 53 -11.77 -6.85 -12.54
N VAL A 54 -10.62 -6.99 -11.86
CA VAL A 54 -9.53 -6.01 -11.96
C VAL A 54 -8.94 -5.92 -13.37
N ASP A 55 -8.78 -7.02 -14.07
CA ASP A 55 -8.23 -7.03 -15.42
C ASP A 55 -9.21 -6.45 -16.44
N GLU A 56 -10.51 -6.82 -16.36
CA GLU A 56 -11.55 -6.27 -17.22
C GLU A 56 -11.69 -4.76 -17.05
N PHE A 57 -11.83 -4.28 -15.82
CA PHE A 57 -12.00 -2.86 -15.53
C PHE A 57 -10.73 -2.06 -15.84
N GLY A 58 -9.56 -2.66 -15.58
CA GLY A 58 -8.27 -2.07 -15.92
C GLY A 58 -8.12 -1.87 -17.42
N ALA A 59 -8.38 -2.89 -18.22
CA ALA A 59 -8.31 -2.83 -19.69
C ALA A 59 -9.28 -1.78 -20.26
N ALA A 60 -10.52 -1.71 -19.74
CA ALA A 60 -11.54 -0.74 -20.17
C ALA A 60 -11.11 0.72 -19.89
N ASN A 61 -10.23 0.95 -18.94
CA ASN A 61 -9.74 2.29 -18.54
C ASN A 61 -8.28 2.56 -18.91
N ASN A 62 -7.62 1.64 -19.62
CA ASN A 62 -6.20 1.73 -20.00
C ASN A 62 -5.27 1.96 -18.80
N ILE A 63 -5.48 1.24 -17.72
CA ILE A 63 -4.71 1.26 -16.47
C ILE A 63 -4.50 -0.17 -15.98
N GLN A 64 -3.34 -0.50 -15.43
CA GLN A 64 -3.14 -1.79 -14.77
C GLN A 64 -3.79 -1.77 -13.39
N VAL A 65 -4.56 -2.80 -13.06
CA VAL A 65 -5.20 -2.92 -11.74
C VAL A 65 -4.75 -4.22 -11.08
N LEU A 66 -4.43 -4.15 -9.79
CA LEU A 66 -4.06 -5.29 -8.96
C LEU A 66 -5.17 -5.58 -7.93
N ALA A 67 -5.44 -6.85 -7.71
CA ALA A 67 -6.25 -7.31 -6.59
C ALA A 67 -5.36 -7.49 -5.36
N GLY A 68 -5.61 -6.71 -4.31
CA GLY A 68 -4.85 -6.78 -3.06
C GLY A 68 -5.74 -6.70 -1.83
N VAL A 69 -5.11 -6.70 -0.69
CA VAL A 69 -5.74 -6.43 0.62
C VAL A 69 -4.80 -5.64 1.51
N GLU A 70 -5.35 -4.80 2.38
CA GLU A 70 -4.64 -4.26 3.53
C GLU A 70 -5.09 -4.98 4.80
N LEU A 71 -4.21 -5.76 5.42
CA LEU A 71 -4.49 -6.41 6.70
C LEU A 71 -4.53 -5.37 7.81
N THR A 72 -5.72 -5.11 8.35
CA THR A 72 -5.97 -4.02 9.28
C THR A 72 -6.43 -4.55 10.64
N HIS A 73 -5.77 -4.10 11.71
CA HIS A 73 -6.01 -4.51 13.09
C HIS A 73 -5.94 -6.04 13.33
N VAL A 74 -5.27 -6.78 12.42
CA VAL A 74 -4.96 -8.20 12.63
C VAL A 74 -3.91 -8.31 13.74
N SER A 75 -4.13 -9.23 14.70
CA SER A 75 -3.15 -9.42 15.77
C SER A 75 -1.78 -9.83 15.20
N PRO A 76 -0.65 -9.35 15.77
CA PRO A 76 0.69 -9.67 15.26
C PRO A 76 0.93 -11.18 15.05
N GLN A 77 0.37 -12.01 15.93
CA GLN A 77 0.50 -13.47 15.85
C GLN A 77 -0.24 -14.10 14.67
N SER A 78 -1.23 -13.41 14.10
CA SER A 78 -2.09 -13.93 13.04
C SER A 78 -1.77 -13.34 11.66
N ILE A 79 -0.90 -12.31 11.56
CA ILE A 79 -0.60 -11.63 10.31
C ILE A 79 -0.09 -12.60 9.25
N ALA A 80 0.84 -13.49 9.59
CA ALA A 80 1.41 -14.46 8.64
C ALA A 80 0.33 -15.41 8.09
N ASP A 81 -0.57 -15.90 8.94
CA ASP A 81 -1.64 -16.81 8.53
C ASP A 81 -2.67 -16.11 7.64
N VAL A 82 -3.04 -14.86 7.96
CA VAL A 82 -4.00 -14.10 7.15
C VAL A 82 -3.37 -13.65 5.83
N ALA A 83 -2.08 -13.30 5.82
CA ALA A 83 -1.36 -13.02 4.59
C ALA A 83 -1.30 -14.24 3.67
N GLN A 84 -1.05 -15.45 4.23
CA GLN A 84 -1.09 -16.69 3.45
C GLN A 84 -2.50 -16.97 2.93
N LEU A 85 -3.54 -16.79 3.76
CA LEU A 85 -4.92 -16.92 3.34
C LEU A 85 -5.23 -15.99 2.15
N ALA A 86 -4.77 -14.73 2.19
CA ALA A 86 -4.97 -13.80 1.09
C ALA A 86 -4.28 -14.28 -0.20
N ARG A 87 -3.03 -14.79 -0.11
CA ARG A 87 -2.34 -15.38 -1.28
C ARG A 87 -3.09 -16.56 -1.87
N ASP A 88 -3.58 -17.46 -1.01
CA ASP A 88 -4.33 -18.66 -1.43
C ASP A 88 -5.64 -18.30 -2.16
N HIS A 89 -6.17 -17.10 -1.93
CA HIS A 89 -7.36 -16.56 -2.59
C HIS A 89 -7.06 -15.56 -3.72
N GLY A 90 -5.81 -15.50 -4.19
CA GLY A 90 -5.45 -14.75 -5.39
C GLY A 90 -5.02 -13.30 -5.15
N ALA A 91 -4.70 -12.91 -3.91
CA ALA A 91 -4.14 -11.59 -3.68
C ALA A 91 -2.81 -11.44 -4.42
N GLU A 92 -2.75 -10.48 -5.33
CA GLU A 92 -1.54 -10.09 -6.07
C GLU A 92 -0.63 -9.20 -5.21
N LEU A 93 -1.22 -8.44 -4.27
CA LEU A 93 -0.51 -7.52 -3.38
C LEU A 93 -1.08 -7.62 -1.96
N ILE A 94 -0.19 -7.64 -0.95
CA ILE A 94 -0.58 -7.64 0.47
C ILE A 94 0.09 -6.47 1.17
N LEU A 95 -0.73 -5.62 1.75
CA LEU A 95 -0.32 -4.57 2.67
C LEU A 95 -0.68 -4.97 4.10
N VAL A 96 0.02 -4.36 5.06
CA VAL A 96 -0.39 -4.36 6.47
C VAL A 96 -0.45 -2.93 6.96
N HIS A 97 -1.56 -2.57 7.58
CA HIS A 97 -1.75 -1.31 8.29
C HIS A 97 -0.75 -1.20 9.43
N GLY A 98 0.25 -0.33 9.27
CA GLY A 98 1.35 -0.18 10.20
C GLY A 98 0.97 0.57 11.47
N GLU A 99 1.91 0.66 12.40
CA GLU A 99 1.73 1.32 13.70
C GLU A 99 1.70 2.86 13.57
N SER A 100 0.73 3.36 12.80
CA SER A 100 0.45 4.78 12.66
C SER A 100 0.22 5.43 14.03
N ILE A 101 0.66 6.68 14.20
CA ILE A 101 0.48 7.41 15.46
C ILE A 101 -0.95 7.91 15.68
N VAL A 102 -1.81 7.82 14.69
CA VAL A 102 -3.20 8.30 14.74
C VAL A 102 -4.23 7.18 14.88
N ASP A 103 -3.81 5.92 14.73
CA ASP A 103 -4.68 4.75 14.79
C ASP A 103 -4.28 3.82 15.94
N PRO A 104 -5.24 3.13 16.60
CA PRO A 104 -4.97 2.27 17.75
C PRO A 104 -4.45 0.88 17.34
N VAL A 105 -3.37 0.83 16.56
CA VAL A 105 -2.75 -0.41 16.08
C VAL A 105 -2.01 -1.11 17.22
N MET A 106 -2.10 -2.43 17.26
CA MET A 106 -1.43 -3.23 18.29
C MET A 106 0.09 -3.15 18.15
N PRO A 107 0.84 -2.84 19.22
CA PRO A 107 2.30 -2.86 19.18
C PRO A 107 2.86 -4.23 18.74
N GLY A 108 3.90 -4.21 17.90
CA GLY A 108 4.50 -5.39 17.29
C GLY A 108 3.92 -5.76 15.93
N THR A 109 2.93 -5.00 15.44
CA THR A 109 2.35 -5.19 14.09
C THR A 109 3.39 -4.96 13.00
N ASN A 110 4.18 -3.88 13.06
CA ASN A 110 5.24 -3.62 12.09
C ASN A 110 6.22 -4.79 11.98
N MET A 111 6.75 -5.22 13.11
CA MET A 111 7.69 -6.34 13.17
C MET A 111 7.09 -7.64 12.62
N ALA A 112 5.84 -7.93 12.94
CA ALA A 112 5.14 -9.12 12.48
C ALA A 112 4.89 -9.09 10.95
N ALA A 113 4.48 -7.94 10.41
CA ALA A 113 4.28 -7.72 8.99
C ALA A 113 5.57 -7.94 8.19
N ILE A 114 6.68 -7.37 8.67
CA ILE A 114 8.00 -7.52 8.05
C ILE A 114 8.43 -8.99 8.06
N LYS A 115 8.30 -9.68 9.19
CA LYS A 115 8.63 -11.12 9.31
C LYS A 115 7.74 -12.02 8.44
N ALA A 116 6.49 -11.65 8.23
CA ALA A 116 5.57 -12.32 7.32
C ALA A 116 5.91 -12.06 5.84
N LYS A 117 6.86 -11.17 5.54
CA LYS A 117 7.28 -10.78 4.19
C LYS A 117 6.10 -10.31 3.33
N VAL A 118 5.26 -9.47 3.90
CA VAL A 118 4.22 -8.78 3.13
C VAL A 118 4.87 -7.89 2.06
N ASP A 119 4.12 -7.45 1.07
CA ASP A 119 4.70 -6.64 -0.01
C ASP A 119 5.00 -5.22 0.47
N ILE A 120 4.06 -4.61 1.21
CA ILE A 120 4.17 -3.23 1.70
C ILE A 120 3.77 -3.17 3.18
N LEU A 121 4.57 -2.52 3.99
CA LEU A 121 4.16 -2.05 5.30
C LEU A 121 3.64 -0.61 5.16
N ALA A 122 2.32 -0.45 5.24
CA ALA A 122 1.63 0.83 5.06
C ALA A 122 1.90 1.77 6.25
N HIS A 123 2.15 3.05 5.96
CA HIS A 123 2.32 4.15 6.95
C HIS A 123 2.81 3.70 8.35
N PRO A 124 4.03 3.18 8.47
CA PRO A 124 4.51 2.41 9.63
C PRO A 124 4.78 3.25 10.90
N GLY A 125 4.34 4.50 10.92
CA GLY A 125 4.42 5.35 12.09
C GLY A 125 5.85 5.69 12.50
N LEU A 126 6.14 5.58 13.81
CA LEU A 126 7.47 5.76 14.37
C LEU A 126 8.28 4.45 14.32
N ILE A 127 8.35 3.84 13.15
CA ILE A 127 9.10 2.60 12.89
C ILE A 127 10.51 2.66 13.49
N THR A 128 10.97 1.56 14.08
CA THR A 128 12.28 1.47 14.72
C THR A 128 13.39 1.17 13.71
N VAL A 129 14.64 1.45 14.10
CA VAL A 129 15.83 1.11 13.30
C VAL A 129 15.91 -0.37 13.00
N GLU A 130 15.63 -1.23 14.00
CA GLU A 130 15.64 -2.69 13.84
C GLU A 130 14.62 -3.14 12.77
N GLU A 131 13.41 -2.59 12.80
CA GLU A 131 12.37 -2.90 11.82
C GLU A 131 12.73 -2.44 10.41
N VAL A 132 13.31 -1.24 10.27
CA VAL A 132 13.77 -0.74 8.96
C VAL A 132 14.88 -1.61 8.38
N GLN A 133 15.87 -2.00 9.20
CA GLN A 133 16.95 -2.88 8.76
C GLN A 133 16.41 -4.24 8.33
N LEU A 134 15.48 -4.81 9.09
CA LEU A 134 14.85 -6.08 8.74
C LEU A 134 13.98 -5.96 7.47
N ALA A 135 13.27 -4.84 7.27
CA ALA A 135 12.51 -4.59 6.06
C ALA A 135 13.43 -4.52 4.82
N ALA A 136 14.58 -3.86 4.95
CA ALA A 136 15.60 -3.81 3.91
C ALA A 136 16.13 -5.23 3.56
N GLU A 137 16.45 -6.04 4.59
CA GLU A 137 16.95 -7.41 4.43
C GLU A 137 15.92 -8.33 3.76
N LEU A 138 14.66 -8.27 4.20
CA LEU A 138 13.60 -9.16 3.73
C LEU A 138 12.88 -8.65 2.48
N GLY A 139 13.19 -7.43 2.01
CA GLY A 139 12.63 -6.85 0.80
C GLY A 139 11.18 -6.40 0.95
N VAL A 140 10.76 -6.02 2.15
CA VAL A 140 9.47 -5.40 2.43
C VAL A 140 9.58 -3.91 2.15
N TYR A 141 8.63 -3.37 1.36
CA TYR A 141 8.61 -1.94 1.05
C TYR A 141 7.93 -1.16 2.18
N LEU A 142 8.49 0.01 2.51
CA LEU A 142 7.89 0.93 3.48
C LEU A 142 7.14 2.02 2.74
N GLU A 143 5.93 2.31 3.19
CA GLU A 143 5.09 3.31 2.55
C GLU A 143 5.33 4.71 3.10
N ILE A 144 5.39 5.66 2.16
CA ILE A 144 5.16 7.08 2.38
C ILE A 144 3.74 7.36 1.89
N THR A 145 2.88 7.85 2.75
CA THR A 145 1.47 8.07 2.42
C THR A 145 1.16 9.55 2.24
N THR A 146 0.18 9.86 1.38
CA THR A 146 -0.37 11.22 1.29
C THR A 146 -1.56 11.43 2.23
N ARG A 147 -2.05 10.36 2.89
CA ARG A 147 -3.23 10.42 3.75
C ARG A 147 -3.04 11.32 4.96
N LYS A 148 -4.02 12.14 5.20
CA LYS A 148 -4.09 13.04 6.35
C LYS A 148 -3.94 12.28 7.66
N GLY A 149 -3.04 12.75 8.53
CA GLY A 149 -2.75 12.11 9.82
C GLY A 149 -1.62 11.09 9.70
N ASN A 150 -1.75 10.09 8.85
CA ASN A 150 -0.73 9.05 8.65
C ASN A 150 0.57 9.61 8.07
N SER A 151 0.48 10.66 7.25
CA SER A 151 1.64 11.36 6.67
C SER A 151 2.51 12.12 7.68
N LEU A 152 2.06 12.30 8.92
CA LEU A 152 2.81 13.06 9.95
C LEU A 152 4.18 12.43 10.26
N THR A 153 4.34 11.14 10.05
CA THR A 153 5.58 10.39 10.31
C THR A 153 6.40 10.12 9.06
N ASN A 154 5.96 10.55 7.87
CA ASN A 154 6.67 10.33 6.62
C ASN A 154 8.16 10.71 6.69
N GLY A 155 8.49 11.87 7.27
CA GLY A 155 9.87 12.32 7.40
C GLY A 155 10.76 11.40 8.26
N HIS A 156 10.19 10.79 9.30
CA HIS A 156 10.87 9.79 10.10
C HIS A 156 11.17 8.53 9.28
N VAL A 157 10.17 8.02 8.56
CA VAL A 157 10.30 6.83 7.70
C VAL A 157 11.33 7.08 6.60
N VAL A 158 11.24 8.22 5.88
CA VAL A 158 12.20 8.60 4.83
C VAL A 158 13.62 8.61 5.38
N LYS A 159 13.86 9.29 6.52
CA LYS A 159 15.18 9.38 7.13
C LYS A 159 15.79 8.01 7.42
N LEU A 160 15.03 7.13 8.08
CA LEU A 160 15.55 5.81 8.44
C LEU A 160 15.72 4.91 7.21
N ALA A 161 14.80 4.96 6.25
CA ALA A 161 14.93 4.19 5.01
C ALA A 161 16.18 4.59 4.21
N GLN A 162 16.51 5.91 4.17
CA GLN A 162 17.74 6.41 3.55
C GLN A 162 18.99 5.90 4.26
N GLU A 163 18.98 5.90 5.60
CA GLU A 163 20.12 5.50 6.41
C GLU A 163 20.39 4.00 6.34
N TYR A 164 19.34 3.18 6.30
CA TYR A 164 19.45 1.72 6.40
C TYR A 164 19.09 0.96 5.11
N GLY A 165 18.80 1.67 4.02
CA GLY A 165 18.64 1.07 2.69
C GLY A 165 17.31 0.37 2.45
N ALA A 166 16.26 0.65 3.21
CA ALA A 166 14.93 0.12 2.95
C ALA A 166 14.32 0.76 1.70
N LYS A 167 13.58 -0.03 0.91
CA LYS A 167 12.88 0.46 -0.27
C LYS A 167 11.60 1.20 0.11
N LEU A 168 11.37 2.35 -0.52
CA LEU A 168 10.16 3.15 -0.31
C LEU A 168 9.21 3.04 -1.49
N VAL A 169 7.91 3.13 -1.22
CA VAL A 169 6.83 3.42 -2.17
C VAL A 169 6.04 4.62 -1.69
N ILE A 170 5.26 5.24 -2.60
CA ILE A 170 4.41 6.40 -2.25
C ILE A 170 3.01 6.11 -2.76
N ASN A 171 2.03 6.16 -1.87
CA ASN A 171 0.63 5.90 -2.17
C ASN A 171 -0.29 6.94 -1.54
N ASN A 172 -1.55 6.96 -2.00
CA ASN A 172 -2.53 7.91 -1.48
C ASN A 172 -3.28 7.38 -0.25
N ASP A 173 -3.45 6.07 -0.11
CA ASP A 173 -4.36 5.51 0.89
C ASP A 173 -5.75 6.15 0.72
N ALA A 174 -6.23 6.10 -0.54
CA ALA A 174 -7.42 6.83 -0.96
C ALA A 174 -8.71 6.14 -0.52
N HIS A 175 -9.59 6.89 0.18
CA HIS A 175 -10.91 6.43 0.62
C HIS A 175 -12.05 7.23 -0.03
N ALA A 176 -11.75 8.45 -0.47
CA ALA A 176 -12.69 9.35 -1.10
C ALA A 176 -12.18 9.84 -2.47
N PRO A 177 -13.05 10.36 -3.34
CA PRO A 177 -12.63 10.95 -4.62
C PRO A 177 -11.54 12.02 -4.49
N THR A 178 -11.55 12.76 -3.40
CA THR A 178 -10.59 13.83 -3.10
C THR A 178 -9.21 13.34 -2.69
N ASP A 179 -9.08 12.05 -2.35
CA ASP A 179 -7.83 11.44 -1.92
C ASP A 179 -7.01 10.92 -3.12
N ILE A 180 -7.62 10.84 -4.30
CA ILE A 180 -6.90 10.54 -5.54
C ILE A 180 -6.20 11.81 -6.00
N LEU A 181 -5.00 12.03 -5.46
CA LEU A 181 -4.28 13.29 -5.67
C LEU A 181 -3.65 13.37 -7.06
N PRO A 182 -3.55 14.58 -7.65
CA PRO A 182 -2.77 14.77 -8.87
C PRO A 182 -1.29 14.40 -8.63
N PRO A 183 -0.59 13.79 -9.60
CA PRO A 183 0.81 13.40 -9.49
C PRO A 183 1.75 14.50 -8.98
N GLU A 184 1.51 15.75 -9.37
CA GLU A 184 2.32 16.90 -8.94
C GLU A 184 2.18 17.19 -7.45
N LEU A 185 1.02 16.87 -6.85
CA LEU A 185 0.82 17.05 -5.41
C LEU A 185 1.46 15.90 -4.63
N VAL A 186 1.35 14.66 -5.11
CA VAL A 186 2.06 13.51 -4.53
C VAL A 186 3.57 13.76 -4.51
N HIS A 187 4.13 14.26 -5.62
CA HIS A 187 5.53 14.65 -5.71
C HIS A 187 5.92 15.71 -4.65
N LYS A 188 5.12 16.77 -4.51
CA LYS A 188 5.37 17.80 -3.49
C LYS A 188 5.34 17.25 -2.07
N ILE A 189 4.44 16.31 -1.78
CA ILE A 189 4.36 15.64 -0.47
C ILE A 189 5.61 14.81 -0.21
N ALA A 190 6.10 14.08 -1.21
CA ALA A 190 7.35 13.33 -1.12
C ALA A 190 8.56 14.22 -0.80
N LEU A 191 8.70 15.34 -1.53
CA LEU A 191 9.76 16.31 -1.24
C LEU A 191 9.59 16.95 0.16
N GLY A 192 8.34 17.23 0.55
CA GLY A 192 8.01 17.73 1.89
C GLY A 192 8.34 16.75 3.01
N ALA A 193 8.33 15.43 2.73
CA ALA A 193 8.78 14.39 3.65
C ALA A 193 10.32 14.26 3.72
N GLY A 194 11.06 15.03 2.91
CA GLY A 194 12.55 15.03 2.91
C GLY A 194 13.16 14.11 1.85
N MET A 195 12.37 13.58 0.90
CA MET A 195 12.93 12.86 -0.24
C MET A 195 13.62 13.83 -1.20
N THR A 196 14.71 13.35 -1.84
CA THR A 196 15.26 14.02 -3.01
C THR A 196 14.47 13.62 -4.27
N GLU A 197 14.68 14.36 -5.36
CA GLU A 197 14.09 14.01 -6.67
C GLU A 197 14.47 12.59 -7.11
N GLU A 198 15.73 12.21 -6.94
CA GLU A 198 16.22 10.87 -7.26
C GLU A 198 15.52 9.79 -6.43
N GLN A 199 15.30 10.03 -5.15
CA GLN A 199 14.59 9.09 -4.27
C GLN A 199 13.10 8.97 -4.62
N PHE A 200 12.46 10.07 -5.00
CA PHE A 200 11.10 10.02 -5.52
C PHE A 200 11.01 9.17 -6.80
N LEU A 201 11.91 9.39 -7.75
CA LEU A 201 11.96 8.57 -8.97
C LEU A 201 12.27 7.10 -8.67
N GLN A 202 13.11 6.82 -7.67
CA GLN A 202 13.37 5.44 -7.24
C GLN A 202 12.13 4.81 -6.60
N ALA A 203 11.36 5.55 -5.81
CA ALA A 203 10.11 5.05 -5.24
C ALA A 203 9.07 4.72 -6.33
N GLN A 204 9.01 5.51 -7.41
CA GLN A 204 8.17 5.16 -8.58
C GLN A 204 8.62 3.84 -9.24
N LYS A 205 9.93 3.65 -9.44
CA LYS A 205 10.48 2.38 -9.96
C LYS A 205 10.20 1.20 -9.03
N ASN A 206 10.25 1.42 -7.73
CA ASN A 206 9.89 0.39 -6.75
C ASN A 206 8.43 -0.04 -6.89
N SER A 207 7.51 0.91 -7.13
CA SER A 207 6.11 0.61 -7.42
C SER A 207 5.95 -0.16 -8.74
N GLU A 208 6.72 0.19 -9.79
CA GLU A 208 6.76 -0.57 -11.06
C GLU A 208 7.27 -2.00 -10.85
N GLU A 209 8.31 -2.21 -10.02
CA GLU A 209 8.81 -3.53 -9.64
C GLU A 209 7.72 -4.38 -8.96
N LEU A 210 6.95 -3.78 -8.06
CA LEU A 210 5.84 -4.46 -7.37
C LEU A 210 4.74 -4.87 -8.35
N VAL A 211 4.33 -3.99 -9.24
CA VAL A 211 3.32 -4.29 -10.28
C VAL A 211 3.80 -5.43 -11.18
N ALA A 212 5.05 -5.35 -11.69
CA ALA A 212 5.61 -6.39 -12.55
C ALA A 212 5.70 -7.76 -11.84
N ARG A 213 6.09 -7.77 -10.56
CA ARG A 213 6.16 -8.97 -9.74
C ARG A 213 4.77 -9.58 -9.48
N ALA A 214 3.77 -8.76 -9.25
CA ALA A 214 2.39 -9.19 -9.03
C ALA A 214 1.81 -9.87 -10.27
N LYS A 215 1.92 -9.24 -11.42
CA LYS A 215 1.42 -9.77 -12.71
C LYS A 215 2.24 -10.93 -13.28
N GLY A 216 3.42 -11.21 -12.76
CA GLY A 216 4.27 -12.35 -13.14
C GLY A 216 4.08 -13.61 -12.28
N ARG A 217 3.21 -13.57 -11.27
CA ARG A 217 2.82 -14.71 -10.42
C ARG A 217 1.58 -15.38 -10.99
#